data_2c07ab655d57378109f736a52cc4818f
#
_entry.id   2c07ab655d57378109f736a52cc4818f
#
_cell.length_a   1.000
_cell.length_b   1.000
_cell.length_c   1.000
_cell.angle_alpha   90.00
_cell.angle_beta   90.00
_cell.angle_gamma   90.00
#
_symmetry.space_group_name_H-M   'P 1'
#
loop_
_entity.id
_entity.type
_entity.pdbx_description
1 polymer ?
#
loop_
_entity_poly.entity_id
_entity_poly.type
_entity_poly.pdbx_seq_one_letter_code
_entity_poly.pdbx_strand_id
1 'polypeptide(L)'
;MIRLLAGWLCVCSVSLSFAADYTIEDTDDELRIETPHLKAAISKKGYVTGIKRQTFVDKKTGVHDLGYGLDIADWIMEPGSDEAYREELIAAGNKELVYLTGNGYHGKGQKRAIEGPQICTQAKEMHPEVVRGKDFVAVKQQFQYQTAAPGKKTGSKWTQWTVFPTDTRYFISMQRIDMVNASDAAFLRVDMPGHLKHTKGDTFNKVYLSYLGYLEPQEFFADFAPDEKFNYRRDRDKVPARMIRAYEIRNPETKKVGPWLAGMTLDPNVVSEAWCHERGYICFIEEFGERPVKPGDSFSAAFIVGFFDSVEEMETVYDKYKGATKLAVTAEGWKLEK
;
A
#
# COMPACT_ATOMS: atom_id res chain seq x y z
N MET A 1 -14.83 -44.49 64.77
CA MET A 1 -13.83 -44.24 63.68
C MET A 1 -14.58 -44.06 62.39
N ILE A 2 -14.77 -42.82 61.99
CA ILE A 2 -15.44 -42.48 60.73
C ILE A 2 -14.33 -42.02 59.78
N ARG A 3 -14.13 -42.72 58.66
CA ARG A 3 -13.18 -42.32 57.57
C ARG A 3 -13.92 -41.46 56.56
N LEU A 4 -13.53 -40.19 56.47
CA LEU A 4 -13.93 -39.30 55.39
C LEU A 4 -13.06 -39.62 54.12
N LEU A 5 -13.73 -40.02 53.05
CA LEU A 5 -13.15 -40.08 51.70
C LEU A 5 -13.30 -38.69 51.04
N ALA A 6 -12.19 -38.03 50.84
CA ALA A 6 -12.14 -36.81 50.02
C ALA A 6 -12.03 -37.21 48.53
N GLY A 7 -13.12 -37.00 47.79
CA GLY A 7 -13.12 -37.16 46.34
C GLY A 7 -12.52 -35.92 45.65
N TRP A 8 -11.45 -36.09 44.89
CA TRP A 8 -10.90 -35.06 44.01
C TRP A 8 -11.71 -35.06 42.72
N LEU A 9 -12.44 -33.95 42.46
CA LEU A 9 -13.00 -33.65 41.16
C LEU A 9 -11.88 -33.07 40.28
N CYS A 10 -11.45 -33.83 39.29
CA CYS A 10 -10.57 -33.37 38.25
C CYS A 10 -11.43 -32.61 37.20
N VAL A 11 -11.41 -31.27 37.23
CA VAL A 11 -12.04 -30.43 36.20
C VAL A 11 -11.13 -30.45 34.98
N CYS A 12 -11.44 -31.30 34.01
CA CYS A 12 -10.82 -31.22 32.66
C CYS A 12 -11.33 -29.97 31.95
N SER A 13 -10.52 -28.92 31.93
CA SER A 13 -10.74 -27.75 31.05
C SER A 13 -10.54 -28.18 29.58
N VAL A 14 -11.62 -28.40 28.87
CA VAL A 14 -11.59 -28.61 27.43
C VAL A 14 -11.35 -27.23 26.81
N SER A 15 -10.11 -26.93 26.44
CA SER A 15 -9.78 -25.78 25.61
C SER A 15 -10.30 -26.06 24.20
N LEU A 16 -11.45 -25.49 23.86
CA LEU A 16 -11.93 -25.45 22.47
C LEU A 16 -10.97 -24.59 21.69
N SER A 17 -10.03 -25.19 21.01
CA SER A 17 -9.22 -24.53 19.97
C SER A 17 -10.13 -24.34 18.75
N PHE A 18 -10.67 -23.12 18.59
CA PHE A 18 -11.28 -22.75 17.32
C PHE A 18 -10.17 -22.67 16.28
N ALA A 19 -10.31 -23.44 15.20
CA ALA A 19 -9.44 -23.26 14.05
C ALA A 19 -9.64 -21.82 13.52
N ALA A 20 -8.54 -21.13 13.20
CA ALA A 20 -8.63 -19.80 12.63
C ALA A 20 -9.29 -19.90 11.26
N ASP A 21 -10.19 -18.94 10.93
CA ASP A 21 -10.90 -18.89 9.65
C ASP A 21 -10.01 -18.39 8.50
N TYR A 22 -8.71 -18.72 8.54
CA TYR A 22 -7.76 -18.37 7.47
C TYR A 22 -6.68 -19.44 7.33
N THR A 23 -6.05 -19.47 6.15
CA THR A 23 -4.87 -20.30 5.88
C THR A 23 -3.69 -19.43 5.47
N ILE A 24 -2.49 -19.89 5.79
CA ILE A 24 -1.23 -19.29 5.36
C ILE A 24 -0.35 -20.39 4.82
N GLU A 25 0.08 -20.24 3.58
CA GLU A 25 1.12 -21.05 2.95
C GLU A 25 2.38 -20.19 2.83
N ASP A 26 3.44 -20.61 3.50
CA ASP A 26 4.74 -19.94 3.49
C ASP A 26 5.71 -20.73 2.61
N THR A 27 6.06 -20.18 1.45
CA THR A 27 7.01 -20.76 0.50
C THR A 27 8.30 -19.94 0.45
N ASP A 28 9.31 -20.42 -0.28
CA ASP A 28 10.57 -19.68 -0.48
C ASP A 28 10.39 -18.37 -1.25
N ASP A 29 9.33 -18.26 -2.07
CA ASP A 29 9.13 -17.13 -2.97
C ASP A 29 8.03 -16.17 -2.52
N GLU A 30 7.04 -16.65 -1.74
CA GLU A 30 5.87 -15.85 -1.35
C GLU A 30 5.16 -16.40 -0.12
N LEU A 31 4.43 -15.50 0.55
CA LEU A 31 3.40 -15.84 1.53
C LEU A 31 2.04 -15.80 0.83
N ARG A 32 1.30 -16.89 0.84
CA ARG A 32 -0.10 -16.94 0.40
C ARG A 32 -1.02 -16.91 1.60
N ILE A 33 -2.02 -16.06 1.53
CA ILE A 33 -3.01 -15.85 2.58
C ILE A 33 -4.38 -16.06 1.97
N GLU A 34 -5.20 -16.89 2.62
CA GLU A 34 -6.59 -17.05 2.26
C GLU A 34 -7.48 -16.88 3.49
N THR A 35 -8.47 -15.99 3.39
CA THR A 35 -9.54 -15.76 4.37
C THR A 35 -10.88 -16.25 3.79
N PRO A 36 -11.99 -16.23 4.53
CA PRO A 36 -13.32 -16.52 3.97
C PRO A 36 -13.68 -15.64 2.75
N HIS A 37 -13.13 -14.42 2.67
CA HIS A 37 -13.52 -13.42 1.68
C HIS A 37 -12.46 -13.11 0.63
N LEU A 38 -11.18 -13.32 0.93
CA LEU A 38 -10.05 -12.89 0.10
C LEU A 38 -9.01 -14.00 -0.08
N LYS A 39 -8.29 -13.91 -1.21
CA LYS A 39 -6.96 -14.50 -1.38
C LYS A 39 -5.96 -13.41 -1.72
N ALA A 40 -4.73 -13.54 -1.23
CA ALA A 40 -3.64 -12.65 -1.50
C ALA A 40 -2.30 -13.37 -1.44
N ALA A 41 -1.30 -12.86 -2.15
CA ALA A 41 0.08 -13.27 -1.93
C ALA A 41 0.98 -12.04 -1.75
N ILE A 42 2.00 -12.20 -0.92
CA ILE A 42 3.07 -11.22 -0.69
C ILE A 42 4.37 -11.82 -1.16
N SER A 43 5.04 -11.15 -2.11
CA SER A 43 6.31 -11.63 -2.66
C SER A 43 7.43 -11.50 -1.64
N LYS A 44 8.30 -12.52 -1.58
CA LYS A 44 9.57 -12.48 -0.86
C LYS A 44 10.73 -12.12 -1.78
N LYS A 45 10.58 -12.33 -3.09
CA LYS A 45 11.61 -12.09 -4.11
C LYS A 45 11.05 -11.33 -5.30
N GLY A 46 11.92 -10.59 -5.98
CA GLY A 46 11.57 -9.85 -7.19
C GLY A 46 10.86 -8.53 -6.90
N TYR A 47 9.60 -8.40 -7.27
CA TYR A 47 8.75 -7.24 -6.96
C TYR A 47 8.13 -7.44 -5.57
N VAL A 48 8.68 -6.79 -4.54
CA VAL A 48 8.61 -7.26 -3.14
C VAL A 48 7.77 -6.41 -2.18
N THR A 49 7.05 -5.40 -2.62
CA THR A 49 6.20 -4.60 -1.72
C THR A 49 4.72 -4.79 -2.00
N GLY A 50 3.90 -4.66 -0.97
CA GLY A 50 2.46 -4.79 -1.06
C GLY A 50 1.99 -6.18 -1.46
N ILE A 51 0.90 -6.22 -2.20
CA ILE A 51 0.29 -7.46 -2.71
C ILE A 51 0.81 -7.77 -4.10
N LYS A 52 1.23 -9.00 -4.30
CA LYS A 52 1.70 -9.51 -5.59
C LYS A 52 0.60 -9.42 -6.64
N ARG A 53 0.97 -9.01 -7.85
CA ARG A 53 0.07 -8.85 -9.01
C ARG A 53 -0.84 -10.06 -9.21
N GLN A 54 -2.12 -9.79 -9.49
CA GLN A 54 -3.15 -10.78 -9.86
C GLN A 54 -3.41 -11.87 -8.79
N THR A 55 -3.01 -11.60 -7.55
CA THR A 55 -3.24 -12.54 -6.44
C THR A 55 -4.27 -12.06 -5.44
N PHE A 56 -4.68 -10.79 -5.51
CA PHE A 56 -5.73 -10.26 -4.66
C PHE A 56 -7.09 -10.59 -5.25
N VAL A 57 -7.72 -11.63 -4.73
CA VAL A 57 -8.96 -12.20 -5.28
C VAL A 57 -10.12 -11.96 -4.33
N ASP A 58 -11.18 -11.38 -4.83
CA ASP A 58 -12.48 -11.33 -4.17
C ASP A 58 -13.21 -12.68 -4.32
N LYS A 59 -13.36 -13.43 -3.25
CA LYS A 59 -14.02 -14.75 -3.28
C LYS A 59 -15.52 -14.65 -3.54
N LYS A 60 -16.16 -13.49 -3.30
CA LYS A 60 -17.57 -13.24 -3.60
C LYS A 60 -17.85 -13.22 -5.10
N THR A 61 -16.96 -12.61 -5.88
CA THR A 61 -17.17 -12.40 -7.32
C THR A 61 -16.21 -13.18 -8.20
N GLY A 62 -15.12 -13.70 -7.65
CA GLY A 62 -14.03 -14.34 -8.37
C GLY A 62 -13.10 -13.39 -9.13
N VAL A 63 -13.28 -12.08 -8.96
CA VAL A 63 -12.45 -11.05 -9.61
C VAL A 63 -11.14 -10.88 -8.85
N HIS A 64 -10.09 -10.50 -9.55
CA HIS A 64 -8.79 -10.17 -8.96
C HIS A 64 -8.32 -8.76 -9.39
N ASP A 65 -7.27 -8.27 -8.73
CA ASP A 65 -6.60 -7.03 -9.12
C ASP A 65 -6.08 -7.07 -10.56
N LEU A 66 -6.10 -5.94 -11.23
CA LEU A 66 -5.84 -5.83 -12.69
C LEU A 66 -4.48 -5.20 -13.00
N GLY A 67 -3.53 -5.24 -12.10
CA GLY A 67 -2.31 -4.48 -12.30
C GLY A 67 -1.03 -5.26 -12.07
N TYR A 68 -0.05 -4.53 -11.57
CA TYR A 68 1.29 -5.05 -11.23
C TYR A 68 1.47 -5.26 -9.73
N GLY A 69 0.43 -5.09 -8.94
CA GLY A 69 0.39 -5.21 -7.50
C GLY A 69 -0.41 -4.07 -6.86
N LEU A 70 -0.64 -4.17 -5.55
CA LEU A 70 -1.38 -3.20 -4.75
C LEU A 70 -0.55 -2.75 -3.55
N ASP A 71 -0.77 -1.51 -3.09
CA ASP A 71 -0.10 -0.94 -1.91
C ASP A 71 1.43 -0.96 -2.02
N ILE A 72 1.92 -0.40 -3.13
CA ILE A 72 3.32 -0.53 -3.53
C ILE A 72 4.11 0.66 -3.00
N ALA A 73 5.15 0.39 -2.21
CA ALA A 73 6.13 1.39 -1.81
C ALA A 73 7.16 1.61 -2.92
N ASP A 74 7.44 2.86 -3.23
CA ASP A 74 8.36 3.24 -4.28
C ASP A 74 9.65 3.87 -3.69
N TRP A 75 9.74 5.18 -3.59
CA TRP A 75 10.94 5.93 -3.19
C TRP A 75 10.70 6.79 -1.95
N ILE A 76 11.72 6.87 -1.08
CA ILE A 76 11.82 7.95 -0.09
C ILE A 76 12.51 9.15 -0.74
N MET A 77 11.82 10.28 -0.79
CA MET A 77 12.20 11.41 -1.63
C MET A 77 12.12 12.75 -0.88
N GLU A 78 12.70 13.76 -1.51
CA GLU A 78 12.55 15.17 -1.14
C GLU A 78 12.51 16.04 -2.41
N PRO A 79 12.04 17.31 -2.36
CA PRO A 79 12.20 18.23 -3.47
C PRO A 79 13.68 18.44 -3.80
N GLY A 80 13.97 18.60 -5.09
CA GLY A 80 15.32 18.83 -5.61
C GLY A 80 15.61 18.01 -6.85
N SER A 81 16.84 18.12 -7.36
CA SER A 81 17.32 17.33 -8.50
C SER A 81 18.06 16.09 -8.03
N ASP A 82 17.89 14.99 -8.74
CA ASP A 82 18.64 13.76 -8.54
C ASP A 82 19.94 13.69 -9.39
N GLU A 83 20.29 14.74 -10.13
CA GLU A 83 21.39 14.72 -11.10
C GLU A 83 22.73 14.31 -10.50
N ALA A 84 23.15 14.95 -9.40
CA ALA A 84 24.42 14.62 -8.74
C ALA A 84 24.43 13.18 -8.20
N TYR A 85 23.32 12.74 -7.62
CA TYR A 85 23.16 11.37 -7.13
C TYR A 85 23.19 10.35 -8.27
N ARG A 86 22.52 10.65 -9.37
CA ARG A 86 22.50 9.81 -10.55
C ARG A 86 23.86 9.70 -11.21
N GLU A 87 24.58 10.80 -11.37
CA GLU A 87 25.93 10.81 -11.92
C GLU A 87 26.90 9.98 -11.06
N GLU A 88 26.83 10.11 -9.74
CA GLU A 88 27.64 9.34 -8.80
C GLU A 88 27.34 7.85 -8.92
N LEU A 89 26.08 7.44 -8.94
CA LEU A 89 25.68 6.05 -9.11
C LEU A 89 26.08 5.48 -10.46
N ILE A 90 25.96 6.26 -11.54
CA ILE A 90 26.40 5.84 -12.88
C ILE A 90 27.92 5.64 -12.90
N ALA A 91 28.66 6.57 -12.32
CA ALA A 91 30.12 6.47 -12.23
C ALA A 91 30.58 5.26 -11.43
N ALA A 92 29.82 4.89 -10.38
CA ALA A 92 30.05 3.69 -9.57
C ALA A 92 29.56 2.37 -10.22
N GLY A 93 28.94 2.43 -11.42
CA GLY A 93 28.39 1.26 -12.13
C GLY A 93 27.02 0.80 -11.65
N ASN A 94 26.33 1.58 -10.80
CA ASN A 94 25.03 1.23 -10.20
C ASN A 94 23.86 1.86 -10.96
N LYS A 95 23.85 1.74 -12.29
CA LYS A 95 22.82 2.37 -13.16
C LYS A 95 21.39 1.95 -12.82
N GLU A 96 21.18 0.74 -12.35
CA GLU A 96 19.89 0.18 -11.95
C GLU A 96 19.32 0.84 -10.69
N LEU A 97 20.14 1.53 -9.91
CA LEU A 97 19.70 2.27 -8.72
C LEU A 97 19.29 3.71 -9.02
N VAL A 98 19.51 4.17 -10.25
CA VAL A 98 19.23 5.54 -10.65
C VAL A 98 17.76 5.72 -10.95
N TYR A 99 17.13 6.64 -10.23
CA TYR A 99 15.77 7.06 -10.50
C TYR A 99 15.76 8.34 -11.35
N LEU A 100 15.04 8.31 -12.45
CA LEU A 100 14.95 9.43 -13.40
C LEU A 100 13.87 10.43 -12.95
N THR A 101 14.13 11.13 -11.86
CA THR A 101 13.34 12.29 -11.45
C THR A 101 13.88 13.58 -12.07
N GLY A 102 13.16 14.66 -11.97
CA GLY A 102 13.59 15.95 -12.49
C GLY A 102 13.34 16.20 -13.97
N ASN A 103 12.69 15.27 -14.65
CA ASN A 103 12.29 15.42 -16.04
C ASN A 103 10.84 15.90 -16.25
N GLY A 104 10.17 16.35 -15.17
CA GLY A 104 8.78 16.83 -15.21
C GLY A 104 7.71 15.74 -15.32
N TYR A 105 8.07 14.47 -15.24
CA TYR A 105 7.12 13.35 -15.40
C TYR A 105 6.46 12.86 -14.13
N HIS A 106 6.80 13.42 -12.96
CA HIS A 106 6.37 12.84 -11.69
C HIS A 106 5.96 13.92 -10.67
N GLY A 107 4.80 14.54 -10.93
CA GLY A 107 4.22 15.54 -10.05
C GLY A 107 4.90 16.91 -10.10
N LYS A 108 4.72 17.72 -9.07
CA LYS A 108 5.18 19.11 -9.02
C LYS A 108 6.69 19.21 -8.84
N GLY A 109 7.34 19.88 -9.77
CA GLY A 109 8.75 20.25 -9.67
C GLY A 109 9.70 19.06 -9.74
N GLN A 110 10.97 19.34 -9.50
CA GLN A 110 12.01 18.32 -9.43
C GLN A 110 11.99 17.63 -8.09
N LYS A 111 12.18 16.32 -8.09
CA LYS A 111 12.22 15.46 -6.89
C LYS A 111 13.41 14.54 -6.98
N ARG A 112 14.04 14.25 -5.84
CA ARG A 112 15.18 13.34 -5.76
C ARG A 112 14.99 12.32 -4.64
N ALA A 113 15.58 11.15 -4.80
CA ALA A 113 15.65 10.18 -3.73
C ALA A 113 16.57 10.70 -2.60
N ILE A 114 16.15 10.55 -1.35
CA ILE A 114 17.02 10.79 -0.18
C ILE A 114 17.95 9.60 -0.02
N GLU A 115 17.39 8.41 -0.09
CA GLU A 115 18.09 7.13 0.01
C GLU A 115 17.48 6.14 -0.99
N GLY A 116 18.24 5.15 -1.39
CA GLY A 116 17.86 4.08 -2.30
C GLY A 116 18.22 2.70 -1.77
N PRO A 117 17.92 1.66 -2.52
CA PRO A 117 17.26 1.66 -3.84
C PRO A 117 15.73 1.85 -3.78
N GLN A 118 15.08 1.92 -4.94
CA GLN A 118 13.63 1.77 -5.05
C GLN A 118 13.19 0.42 -4.47
N ILE A 119 12.33 0.42 -3.43
CA ILE A 119 12.06 -0.79 -2.66
C ILE A 119 11.38 -1.86 -3.50
N CYS A 120 10.30 -1.51 -4.19
CA CYS A 120 9.45 -2.49 -4.88
C CYS A 120 10.18 -3.29 -5.96
N THR A 121 11.13 -2.70 -6.68
CA THR A 121 11.76 -3.34 -7.84
C THR A 121 13.23 -3.66 -7.66
N GLN A 122 13.93 -2.98 -6.77
CA GLN A 122 15.39 -3.07 -6.63
C GLN A 122 15.84 -3.77 -5.34
N ALA A 123 15.02 -3.79 -4.29
CA ALA A 123 15.32 -4.53 -3.06
C ALA A 123 15.38 -6.05 -3.26
N LYS A 124 14.62 -6.59 -4.20
CA LYS A 124 14.63 -7.98 -4.71
C LYS A 124 14.44 -9.12 -3.70
N GLU A 125 14.56 -8.88 -2.41
CA GLU A 125 14.37 -9.88 -1.36
C GLU A 125 13.84 -9.25 -0.08
N MET A 126 12.85 -9.89 0.53
CA MET A 126 12.24 -9.51 1.80
C MET A 126 12.03 -10.74 2.67
N HIS A 127 12.08 -10.54 3.99
CA HIS A 127 11.83 -11.56 4.99
C HIS A 127 10.60 -11.14 5.84
N PRO A 128 9.37 -11.38 5.35
CA PRO A 128 8.17 -10.97 6.05
C PRO A 128 7.97 -11.74 7.36
N GLU A 129 7.59 -11.02 8.41
CA GLU A 129 7.18 -11.59 9.69
C GLU A 129 5.65 -11.76 9.69
N VAL A 130 5.15 -12.91 10.20
CA VAL A 130 3.71 -13.20 10.24
C VAL A 130 3.22 -13.20 11.68
N VAL A 131 2.19 -12.41 11.96
CA VAL A 131 1.43 -12.42 13.21
C VAL A 131 0.07 -13.08 12.95
N ARG A 132 -0.24 -14.13 13.74
CA ARG A 132 -1.48 -14.90 13.67
C ARG A 132 -2.40 -14.51 14.81
N GLY A 133 -3.50 -13.82 14.49
CA GLY A 133 -4.55 -13.53 15.46
C GLY A 133 -5.72 -14.52 15.36
N LYS A 134 -6.72 -14.35 16.21
CA LYS A 134 -7.92 -15.21 16.20
C LYS A 134 -8.76 -15.00 14.94
N ASP A 135 -8.93 -13.75 14.52
CA ASP A 135 -9.84 -13.28 13.47
C ASP A 135 -9.11 -12.40 12.43
N PHE A 136 -7.78 -12.49 12.39
CA PHE A 136 -6.95 -11.79 11.40
C PHE A 136 -5.61 -12.50 11.20
N VAL A 137 -4.98 -12.22 10.08
CA VAL A 137 -3.56 -12.46 9.89
C VAL A 137 -2.89 -11.14 9.51
N ALA A 138 -1.70 -10.88 10.06
CA ALA A 138 -0.92 -9.71 9.72
C ALA A 138 0.48 -10.09 9.24
N VAL A 139 0.99 -9.31 8.30
CA VAL A 139 2.32 -9.46 7.74
C VAL A 139 3.08 -8.16 7.90
N LYS A 140 4.31 -8.25 8.41
CA LYS A 140 5.22 -7.13 8.52
C LYS A 140 6.38 -7.32 7.56
N GLN A 141 6.62 -6.32 6.74
CA GLN A 141 7.81 -6.22 5.89
C GLN A 141 8.67 -5.04 6.36
N GLN A 142 9.99 -5.20 6.29
CA GLN A 142 10.93 -4.14 6.64
C GLN A 142 12.08 -4.09 5.65
N PHE A 143 12.55 -2.90 5.35
CA PHE A 143 13.71 -2.66 4.52
C PHE A 143 14.54 -1.52 5.10
N GLN A 144 15.86 -1.72 5.18
CA GLN A 144 16.80 -0.66 5.53
C GLN A 144 17.49 -0.18 4.25
N TYR A 145 17.44 1.13 3.98
CA TYR A 145 18.05 1.73 2.81
C TYR A 145 19.57 1.57 2.84
N GLN A 146 20.15 1.24 1.69
CA GLN A 146 21.54 0.81 1.55
C GLN A 146 22.42 1.81 0.80
N THR A 147 21.81 2.72 0.04
CA THR A 147 22.48 3.79 -0.70
C THR A 147 21.87 5.13 -0.33
N ALA A 148 22.60 6.23 -0.47
CA ALA A 148 22.10 7.55 -0.15
C ALA A 148 22.59 8.59 -1.17
N ALA A 149 21.80 9.63 -1.36
CA ALA A 149 22.16 10.78 -2.17
C ALA A 149 23.41 11.49 -1.62
N PRO A 150 24.16 12.24 -2.43
CA PRO A 150 25.31 13.02 -1.96
C PRO A 150 24.95 13.89 -0.75
N GLY A 151 25.78 13.84 0.29
CA GLY A 151 25.53 14.55 1.56
C GLY A 151 24.50 13.94 2.50
N LYS A 152 23.87 12.83 2.12
CA LYS A 152 22.98 12.03 2.97
C LYS A 152 23.67 10.78 3.51
N LYS A 153 23.06 10.14 4.50
CA LYS A 153 23.53 8.87 5.12
C LYS A 153 22.55 7.76 4.78
N THR A 154 23.05 6.54 4.69
CA THR A 154 22.23 5.34 4.60
C THR A 154 21.66 4.95 5.95
N GLY A 155 20.56 4.20 5.96
CA GLY A 155 20.08 3.56 7.18
C GLY A 155 18.67 3.95 7.62
N SER A 156 17.98 4.82 6.89
CA SER A 156 16.53 5.00 7.10
C SER A 156 15.82 3.66 6.90
N LYS A 157 14.73 3.45 7.62
CA LYS A 157 14.01 2.18 7.59
C LYS A 157 12.58 2.38 7.15
N TRP A 158 12.19 1.61 6.14
CA TRP A 158 10.81 1.44 5.75
C TRP A 158 10.19 0.24 6.47
N THR A 159 8.96 0.38 6.93
CA THR A 159 8.16 -0.70 7.51
C THR A 159 6.77 -0.67 6.91
N GLN A 160 6.29 -1.82 6.43
CA GLN A 160 4.91 -2.03 6.01
C GLN A 160 4.26 -3.09 6.89
N TRP A 161 3.09 -2.78 7.42
CA TRP A 161 2.17 -3.73 7.98
C TRP A 161 1.00 -3.94 7.03
N THR A 162 0.58 -5.20 6.86
CA THR A 162 -0.63 -5.56 6.11
C THR A 162 -1.45 -6.50 6.96
N VAL A 163 -2.67 -6.12 7.34
CA VAL A 163 -3.59 -6.89 8.16
C VAL A 163 -4.78 -7.33 7.31
N PHE A 164 -5.07 -8.62 7.33
CA PHE A 164 -6.22 -9.25 6.68
C PHE A 164 -7.22 -9.69 7.74
N PRO A 165 -8.24 -8.88 8.10
CA PRO A 165 -9.34 -9.32 8.94
C PRO A 165 -10.12 -10.43 8.21
N THR A 166 -10.61 -11.43 8.95
CA THR A 166 -11.26 -12.59 8.33
C THR A 166 -12.69 -12.31 7.84
N ASP A 167 -13.30 -11.22 8.31
CA ASP A 167 -14.68 -10.82 8.03
C ASP A 167 -14.83 -9.72 6.97
N THR A 168 -13.72 -9.36 6.27
CA THR A 168 -13.72 -8.25 5.32
C THR A 168 -13.28 -8.66 3.92
N ARG A 169 -13.66 -7.84 2.92
CA ARG A 169 -13.18 -7.92 1.53
C ARG A 169 -12.06 -6.92 1.25
N TYR A 170 -11.40 -6.44 2.30
CA TYR A 170 -10.27 -5.51 2.23
C TYR A 170 -9.19 -5.90 3.24
N PHE A 171 -7.98 -5.43 2.99
CA PHE A 171 -6.93 -5.44 3.98
C PHE A 171 -6.66 -4.01 4.47
N ILE A 172 -6.06 -3.92 5.66
CA ILE A 172 -5.60 -2.66 6.26
C ILE A 172 -4.09 -2.65 6.16
N SER A 173 -3.53 -1.53 5.74
CA SER A 173 -2.09 -1.37 5.64
C SER A 173 -1.61 -0.10 6.35
N MET A 174 -0.34 -0.10 6.72
CA MET A 174 0.36 1.09 7.20
C MET A 174 1.79 1.04 6.65
N GLN A 175 2.23 2.16 6.09
CA GLN A 175 3.62 2.35 5.70
C GLN A 175 4.24 3.45 6.54
N ARG A 176 5.46 3.22 7.01
CA ARG A 176 6.21 4.12 7.89
C ARG A 176 7.65 4.21 7.44
N ILE A 177 8.20 5.41 7.53
CA ILE A 177 9.64 5.70 7.38
C ILE A 177 10.19 6.20 8.71
N ASP A 178 11.26 5.55 9.18
CA ASP A 178 12.10 6.03 10.28
C ASP A 178 13.36 6.65 9.66
N MET A 179 13.56 7.96 9.85
CA MET A 179 14.55 8.77 9.15
C MET A 179 15.89 8.82 9.89
N VAL A 180 17.01 8.66 9.16
CA VAL A 180 18.36 8.98 9.65
C VAL A 180 18.89 10.29 9.05
N ASN A 181 18.21 10.85 8.07
CA ASN A 181 18.55 12.10 7.40
C ASN A 181 17.62 13.23 7.79
N ALA A 182 18.13 14.47 7.85
CA ALA A 182 17.28 15.66 7.83
C ALA A 182 16.83 15.95 6.40
N SER A 183 15.59 16.45 6.29
CA SER A 183 15.01 16.98 5.05
C SER A 183 13.96 18.03 5.41
N ASP A 184 13.83 19.08 4.61
CA ASP A 184 12.80 20.10 4.81
C ASP A 184 11.41 19.63 4.35
N ALA A 185 11.36 18.60 3.49
CA ALA A 185 10.11 18.08 2.94
C ALA A 185 10.25 16.61 2.51
N ALA A 186 10.53 15.71 3.46
CA ALA A 186 10.61 14.27 3.16
C ALA A 186 9.23 13.65 2.92
N PHE A 187 9.12 12.77 1.94
CA PHE A 187 7.91 12.02 1.63
C PHE A 187 8.22 10.61 1.12
N LEU A 188 7.25 9.71 1.22
CA LEU A 188 7.26 8.42 0.56
C LEU A 188 6.28 8.46 -0.63
N ARG A 189 6.75 8.00 -1.79
CA ARG A 189 5.91 7.75 -2.96
C ARG A 189 5.37 6.33 -2.91
N VAL A 190 4.07 6.18 -3.17
CA VAL A 190 3.38 4.89 -3.19
C VAL A 190 2.40 4.81 -4.35
N ASP A 191 2.14 3.62 -4.84
CA ASP A 191 1.00 3.34 -5.72
C ASP A 191 -0.18 2.85 -4.88
N MET A 192 -1.25 3.63 -4.81
CA MET A 192 -2.41 3.39 -3.96
C MET A 192 -3.73 3.64 -4.74
N PRO A 193 -4.53 2.63 -5.02
CA PRO A 193 -4.40 1.21 -4.63
C PRO A 193 -3.23 0.49 -5.31
N GLY A 194 -2.78 0.89 -6.48
CA GLY A 194 -1.75 0.25 -7.28
C GLY A 194 -1.87 0.63 -8.75
N HIS A 195 -1.70 -0.35 -9.62
CA HIS A 195 -1.80 -0.17 -11.07
C HIS A 195 -3.13 -0.72 -11.61
N LEU A 196 -3.58 -0.19 -12.73
CA LEU A 196 -4.72 -0.69 -13.48
C LEU A 196 -4.30 -0.91 -14.93
N LYS A 197 -4.18 -2.18 -15.35
CA LYS A 197 -3.84 -2.54 -16.72
C LYS A 197 -5.08 -2.54 -17.59
N HIS A 198 -5.00 -1.95 -18.77
CA HIS A 198 -6.09 -1.92 -19.73
C HIS A 198 -5.59 -1.83 -21.17
N THR A 199 -6.48 -2.13 -22.11
CA THR A 199 -6.32 -1.80 -23.53
C THR A 199 -7.50 -0.94 -23.93
N LYS A 200 -7.28 0.36 -24.07
CA LYS A 200 -8.33 1.34 -24.40
C LYS A 200 -9.56 1.24 -23.44
N GLY A 201 -9.30 1.08 -22.15
CA GLY A 201 -10.35 1.06 -21.12
C GLY A 201 -11.22 -0.20 -21.08
N ASP A 202 -10.74 -1.34 -21.58
CA ASP A 202 -11.52 -2.58 -21.67
C ASP A 202 -11.76 -3.27 -20.33
N THR A 203 -10.94 -2.99 -19.31
CA THR A 203 -10.92 -3.69 -18.03
C THR A 203 -11.61 -2.93 -16.88
N PHE A 204 -12.03 -1.69 -17.10
CA PHE A 204 -12.73 -0.92 -16.08
C PHE A 204 -13.93 -0.15 -16.68
N ASN A 205 -14.91 0.13 -15.86
CA ASN A 205 -16.12 0.86 -16.24
C ASN A 205 -16.00 2.34 -15.93
N LYS A 206 -15.53 2.67 -14.72
CA LYS A 206 -15.31 4.03 -14.23
C LYS A 206 -14.12 4.07 -13.27
N VAL A 207 -13.56 5.26 -13.11
CA VAL A 207 -12.67 5.58 -11.99
C VAL A 207 -13.40 6.56 -11.08
N TYR A 208 -13.23 6.41 -9.78
CA TYR A 208 -13.69 7.35 -8.76
C TYR A 208 -12.49 7.92 -8.00
N LEU A 209 -12.37 9.25 -8.04
CA LEU A 209 -11.41 10.02 -7.26
C LEU A 209 -12.21 10.94 -6.34
N SER A 210 -12.17 10.72 -5.02
CA SER A 210 -13.00 11.46 -4.07
C SER A 210 -12.82 12.99 -4.09
N TYR A 211 -11.71 13.46 -4.64
CA TYR A 211 -11.39 14.88 -4.83
C TYR A 211 -11.81 15.46 -6.20
N LEU A 212 -12.25 14.62 -7.13
CA LEU A 212 -12.70 15.02 -8.48
C LEU A 212 -14.07 14.49 -8.89
N GLY A 213 -14.46 13.29 -8.40
CA GLY A 213 -15.68 12.59 -8.81
C GLY A 213 -15.42 11.40 -9.72
N TYR A 214 -16.42 11.07 -10.56
CA TYR A 214 -16.34 9.96 -11.49
C TYR A 214 -15.69 10.39 -12.82
N LEU A 215 -14.86 9.49 -13.35
CA LEU A 215 -14.15 9.64 -14.61
C LEU A 215 -14.43 8.44 -15.51
N GLU A 216 -14.65 8.72 -16.80
CA GLU A 216 -14.93 7.69 -17.79
C GLU A 216 -13.62 7.11 -18.36
N PRO A 217 -13.60 5.85 -18.86
CA PRO A 217 -12.40 5.22 -19.38
C PRO A 217 -11.69 6.02 -20.48
N GLN A 218 -12.44 6.67 -21.39
CA GLN A 218 -11.87 7.43 -22.50
C GLN A 218 -11.03 8.62 -22.05
N GLU A 219 -11.20 9.11 -20.83
CA GLU A 219 -10.41 10.20 -20.28
C GLU A 219 -8.96 9.75 -19.94
N PHE A 220 -8.73 8.43 -19.81
CA PHE A 220 -7.44 7.84 -19.49
C PHE A 220 -6.65 7.34 -20.69
N PHE A 221 -7.28 7.17 -21.85
CA PHE A 221 -6.53 6.80 -23.07
C PHE A 221 -6.46 7.90 -24.11
N ALA A 222 -6.91 9.10 -23.76
CA ALA A 222 -6.53 10.29 -24.49
C ALA A 222 -5.04 10.56 -24.24
N ASP A 223 -4.30 10.89 -25.31
CA ASP A 223 -2.91 11.27 -25.19
C ASP A 223 -2.79 12.56 -24.38
N PHE A 224 -2.20 12.47 -23.20
CA PHE A 224 -1.93 13.61 -22.33
C PHE A 224 -0.54 13.46 -21.70
N ALA A 225 0.07 14.59 -21.38
CA ALA A 225 1.33 14.58 -20.66
C ALA A 225 1.15 13.82 -19.34
N PRO A 226 2.03 12.85 -19.02
CA PRO A 226 1.99 12.17 -17.76
C PRO A 226 1.96 13.17 -16.60
N ASP A 227 1.30 12.82 -15.51
CA ASP A 227 1.32 13.54 -14.24
C ASP A 227 0.56 14.89 -14.23
N GLU A 228 -0.10 15.29 -15.32
CA GLU A 228 -0.85 16.55 -15.37
C GLU A 228 -2.37 16.39 -15.21
N LYS A 229 -2.91 15.18 -15.38
CA LYS A 229 -4.34 14.92 -15.23
C LYS A 229 -4.69 14.30 -13.88
N PHE A 230 -5.90 14.62 -13.40
CA PHE A 230 -6.50 14.03 -12.21
C PHE A 230 -5.67 14.23 -10.96
N ASN A 231 -5.10 15.41 -10.82
CA ASN A 231 -4.09 15.76 -9.85
C ASN A 231 -4.74 16.46 -8.64
N TYR A 232 -4.42 15.95 -7.44
CA TYR A 232 -4.63 16.62 -6.17
C TYR A 232 -3.29 17.11 -5.62
N ARG A 233 -3.26 18.34 -5.09
CA ARG A 233 -2.09 18.91 -4.44
C ARG A 233 -2.51 19.70 -3.20
N ARG A 234 -1.97 19.32 -2.05
CA ARG A 234 -2.28 19.95 -0.75
C ARG A 234 -1.97 21.45 -0.71
N ASP A 235 -0.96 21.90 -1.45
CA ASP A 235 -0.57 23.31 -1.51
C ASP A 235 -1.49 24.18 -2.39
N ARG A 236 -2.34 23.56 -3.21
CA ARG A 236 -3.24 24.21 -4.16
C ARG A 236 -4.71 23.98 -3.84
N ASP A 237 -5.03 22.76 -3.47
CA ASP A 237 -6.40 22.27 -3.41
C ASP A 237 -6.87 22.20 -1.95
N LYS A 238 -8.17 22.31 -1.75
CA LYS A 238 -8.75 22.06 -0.44
C LYS A 238 -8.56 20.57 -0.10
N VAL A 239 -8.07 20.28 1.11
CA VAL A 239 -7.98 18.90 1.60
C VAL A 239 -9.35 18.25 1.52
N PRO A 240 -9.50 17.11 0.81
CA PRO A 240 -10.78 16.46 0.64
C PRO A 240 -11.27 15.85 1.96
N ALA A 241 -12.58 15.69 2.08
CA ALA A 241 -13.17 15.07 3.27
C ALA A 241 -12.74 13.59 3.41
N ARG A 242 -12.45 12.93 2.29
CA ARG A 242 -11.94 11.56 2.18
C ARG A 242 -10.91 11.50 1.07
N MET A 243 -9.90 10.64 1.19
CA MET A 243 -8.93 10.35 0.14
C MET A 243 -9.17 8.90 -0.33
N ILE A 244 -10.04 8.75 -1.32
CA ILE A 244 -10.42 7.47 -1.93
C ILE A 244 -10.08 7.54 -3.41
N ARG A 245 -9.38 6.52 -3.92
CA ARG A 245 -9.11 6.32 -5.35
C ARG A 245 -9.47 4.89 -5.71
N ALA A 246 -10.39 4.74 -6.63
CA ALA A 246 -10.98 3.45 -6.94
C ALA A 246 -11.29 3.31 -8.43
N TYR A 247 -11.34 2.08 -8.92
CA TYR A 247 -11.84 1.76 -10.24
C TYR A 247 -12.87 0.62 -10.17
N GLU A 248 -13.92 0.74 -10.97
CA GLU A 248 -14.95 -0.28 -11.11
C GLU A 248 -14.51 -1.29 -12.16
N ILE A 249 -14.29 -2.54 -11.76
CA ILE A 249 -13.73 -3.59 -12.63
C ILE A 249 -14.76 -3.96 -13.72
N ARG A 250 -14.27 -4.13 -14.93
CA ARG A 250 -15.03 -4.69 -16.06
C ARG A 250 -14.31 -5.90 -16.61
N ASN A 251 -15.03 -7.00 -16.76
CA ASN A 251 -14.49 -8.15 -17.47
C ASN A 251 -14.36 -7.82 -18.97
N PRO A 252 -13.16 -7.92 -19.58
CA PRO A 252 -12.94 -7.50 -20.96
C PRO A 252 -13.67 -8.36 -21.99
N GLU A 253 -14.00 -9.62 -21.67
CA GLU A 253 -14.68 -10.56 -22.57
C GLU A 253 -16.20 -10.45 -22.46
N THR A 254 -16.72 -10.63 -21.25
CA THR A 254 -18.17 -10.66 -21.00
C THR A 254 -18.80 -9.28 -20.87
N LYS A 255 -17.98 -8.23 -20.72
CA LYS A 255 -18.37 -6.84 -20.41
C LYS A 255 -19.14 -6.68 -19.09
N LYS A 256 -19.19 -7.73 -18.28
CA LYS A 256 -19.82 -7.67 -16.95
C LYS A 256 -19.02 -6.71 -16.07
N VAL A 257 -19.76 -5.79 -15.47
CA VAL A 257 -19.22 -4.85 -14.48
C VAL A 257 -19.21 -5.56 -13.12
N GLY A 258 -18.10 -5.45 -12.42
CA GLY A 258 -17.86 -6.13 -11.14
C GLY A 258 -17.75 -5.15 -9.98
N PRO A 259 -17.12 -5.55 -8.89
CA PRO A 259 -16.91 -4.68 -7.74
C PRO A 259 -15.96 -3.54 -8.07
N TRP A 260 -15.95 -2.55 -7.21
CA TRP A 260 -14.91 -1.53 -7.13
C TRP A 260 -13.68 -2.11 -6.43
N LEU A 261 -12.49 -1.83 -6.96
CA LEU A 261 -11.22 -1.98 -6.24
C LEU A 261 -10.74 -0.59 -5.83
N ALA A 262 -10.63 -0.37 -4.52
CA ALA A 262 -10.29 0.92 -3.94
C ALA A 262 -9.02 0.89 -3.12
N GLY A 263 -8.29 2.01 -3.12
CA GLY A 263 -7.29 2.40 -2.15
C GLY A 263 -7.72 3.67 -1.44
N MET A 264 -7.62 3.66 -0.12
CA MET A 264 -8.08 4.74 0.75
C MET A 264 -6.98 5.15 1.70
N THR A 265 -6.51 6.38 1.64
CA THR A 265 -5.57 6.95 2.62
C THR A 265 -6.36 7.57 3.75
N LEU A 266 -6.29 7.00 4.93
CA LEU A 266 -7.23 7.25 6.03
C LEU A 266 -7.16 8.65 6.63
N ASP A 267 -6.00 9.33 6.54
CA ASP A 267 -5.87 10.74 6.85
C ASP A 267 -5.48 11.54 5.61
N PRO A 268 -6.40 12.30 4.99
CA PRO A 268 -6.09 13.12 3.82
C PRO A 268 -5.01 14.19 4.07
N ASN A 269 -4.79 14.59 5.33
CA ASN A 269 -3.80 15.62 5.67
C ASN A 269 -2.35 15.13 5.49
N VAL A 270 -2.09 13.83 5.47
CA VAL A 270 -0.74 13.31 5.23
C VAL A 270 -0.39 13.28 3.75
N VAL A 271 -1.39 13.30 2.85
CA VAL A 271 -1.19 13.28 1.40
C VAL A 271 -0.75 14.65 0.93
N SER A 272 0.41 14.73 0.31
CA SER A 272 0.93 15.97 -0.29
C SER A 272 0.50 16.11 -1.74
N GLU A 273 0.56 15.03 -2.51
CA GLU A 273 0.21 15.00 -3.92
C GLU A 273 -0.36 13.64 -4.30
N ALA A 274 -1.34 13.62 -5.19
CA ALA A 274 -1.86 12.39 -5.80
C ALA A 274 -2.23 12.64 -7.26
N TRP A 275 -1.90 11.72 -8.16
CA TRP A 275 -2.21 11.82 -9.59
C TRP A 275 -2.39 10.44 -10.23
N CYS A 276 -2.94 10.44 -11.43
CA CYS A 276 -3.00 9.25 -12.27
C CYS A 276 -2.03 9.42 -13.44
N HIS A 277 -1.38 8.34 -13.81
CA HIS A 277 -0.29 8.31 -14.77
C HIS A 277 -0.57 7.22 -15.81
N GLU A 278 -0.79 7.61 -17.06
CA GLU A 278 -1.13 6.69 -18.14
C GLU A 278 0.12 6.30 -18.94
N ARG A 279 0.40 4.99 -19.04
CA ARG A 279 1.52 4.43 -19.83
C ARG A 279 1.17 3.08 -20.46
N GLY A 280 -0.04 2.94 -21.02
CA GLY A 280 -0.60 1.64 -21.41
C GLY A 280 -1.15 0.86 -20.20
N TYR A 281 -1.10 1.48 -19.03
CA TYR A 281 -1.75 1.13 -17.77
C TYR A 281 -1.81 2.39 -16.91
N ILE A 282 -2.76 2.46 -16.01
CA ILE A 282 -2.89 3.60 -15.10
C ILE A 282 -2.14 3.28 -13.80
N CYS A 283 -1.19 4.14 -13.42
CA CYS A 283 -0.65 4.17 -12.06
C CYS A 283 -1.46 5.16 -11.23
N PHE A 284 -1.89 4.75 -10.05
CA PHE A 284 -2.45 5.66 -9.06
C PHE A 284 -1.35 6.05 -8.08
N ILE A 285 -0.62 7.12 -8.43
CA ILE A 285 0.51 7.60 -7.63
C ILE A 285 0.02 8.48 -6.49
N GLU A 286 0.64 8.34 -5.32
CA GLU A 286 0.43 9.18 -4.15
C GLU A 286 1.74 9.43 -3.43
N GLU A 287 1.90 10.63 -2.90
CA GLU A 287 3.00 11.01 -2.02
C GLU A 287 2.43 11.42 -0.66
N PHE A 288 2.94 10.82 0.40
CA PHE A 288 2.56 11.20 1.76
C PHE A 288 3.78 11.61 2.58
N GLY A 289 3.57 12.57 3.48
CA GLY A 289 4.61 13.25 4.24
C GLY A 289 4.76 14.69 3.77
N GLU A 290 5.83 15.00 3.06
CA GLU A 290 6.23 16.35 2.60
C GLU A 290 6.23 17.37 3.76
N ARG A 291 7.00 17.01 4.79
CA ARG A 291 7.17 17.83 5.99
C ARG A 291 8.63 17.77 6.45
N PRO A 292 9.07 18.80 7.22
CA PRO A 292 10.39 18.77 7.83
C PRO A 292 10.57 17.54 8.72
N VAL A 293 11.73 16.89 8.58
CA VAL A 293 12.14 15.76 9.42
C VAL A 293 13.59 15.94 9.85
N LYS A 294 13.91 15.42 11.04
CA LYS A 294 15.26 15.34 11.60
C LYS A 294 15.65 13.86 11.76
N PRO A 295 16.95 13.56 11.93
CA PRO A 295 17.39 12.22 12.31
C PRO A 295 16.67 11.74 13.58
N GLY A 296 16.05 10.55 13.51
CA GLY A 296 15.23 9.97 14.58
C GLY A 296 13.73 10.23 14.45
N ASP A 297 13.31 11.16 13.60
CA ASP A 297 11.89 11.36 13.31
C ASP A 297 11.33 10.25 12.44
N SER A 298 10.00 10.12 12.47
CA SER A 298 9.27 9.18 11.58
C SER A 298 8.00 9.81 11.06
N PHE A 299 7.54 9.31 9.91
CA PHE A 299 6.21 9.61 9.39
C PHE A 299 5.57 8.35 8.82
N SER A 300 4.24 8.33 8.79
CA SER A 300 3.46 7.17 8.36
C SER A 300 2.14 7.59 7.76
N ALA A 301 1.57 6.69 6.97
CA ALA A 301 0.19 6.73 6.53
C ALA A 301 -0.45 5.35 6.67
N ALA A 302 -1.74 5.33 6.99
CA ALA A 302 -2.53 4.09 7.05
C ALA A 302 -3.55 4.07 5.92
N PHE A 303 -3.80 2.86 5.41
CA PHE A 303 -4.57 2.64 4.20
C PHE A 303 -5.58 1.51 4.39
N ILE A 304 -6.62 1.53 3.58
CA ILE A 304 -7.48 0.37 3.31
C ILE A 304 -7.45 0.11 1.82
N VAL A 305 -7.21 -1.14 1.43
CA VAL A 305 -7.27 -1.56 0.03
C VAL A 305 -8.18 -2.78 -0.09
N GLY A 306 -9.15 -2.73 -0.98
CA GLY A 306 -10.09 -3.84 -1.08
C GLY A 306 -11.20 -3.69 -2.11
N PHE A 307 -12.07 -4.70 -2.11
CA PHE A 307 -13.23 -4.79 -2.98
C PHE A 307 -14.49 -4.30 -2.26
N PHE A 308 -15.26 -3.48 -2.97
CA PHE A 308 -16.50 -2.87 -2.47
C PHE A 308 -17.60 -2.98 -3.52
N ASP A 309 -18.86 -3.06 -3.09
CA ASP A 309 -19.99 -3.15 -4.01
C ASP A 309 -20.44 -1.75 -4.49
N SER A 310 -20.12 -0.69 -3.74
CA SER A 310 -20.45 0.70 -4.12
C SER A 310 -19.51 1.74 -3.50
N VAL A 311 -19.61 2.97 -3.98
CA VAL A 311 -18.87 4.12 -3.40
C VAL A 311 -19.35 4.42 -1.99
N GLU A 312 -20.64 4.28 -1.71
CA GLU A 312 -21.23 4.50 -0.38
C GLU A 312 -20.70 3.50 0.64
N GLU A 313 -20.44 2.25 0.24
CA GLU A 313 -19.79 1.26 1.09
C GLU A 313 -18.35 1.66 1.39
N MET A 314 -17.58 2.12 0.39
CA MET A 314 -16.23 2.65 0.57
C MET A 314 -16.21 3.80 1.57
N GLU A 315 -17.11 4.77 1.40
CA GLU A 315 -17.21 5.93 2.27
C GLU A 315 -17.58 5.56 3.71
N THR A 316 -18.48 4.59 3.90
CA THR A 316 -18.85 4.07 5.21
C THR A 316 -17.66 3.43 5.92
N VAL A 317 -16.90 2.59 5.20
CA VAL A 317 -15.69 1.96 5.75
C VAL A 317 -14.60 3.00 6.03
N TYR A 318 -14.43 3.96 5.11
CA TYR A 318 -13.49 5.07 5.29
C TYR A 318 -13.78 5.85 6.59
N ASP A 319 -15.02 6.27 6.78
CA ASP A 319 -15.44 7.12 7.90
C ASP A 319 -15.25 6.42 9.26
N LYS A 320 -15.35 5.09 9.31
CA LYS A 320 -15.07 4.28 10.51
C LYS A 320 -13.61 4.45 11.00
N TYR A 321 -12.67 4.60 10.06
CA TYR A 321 -11.23 4.60 10.37
C TYR A 321 -10.53 5.95 10.08
N LYS A 322 -11.29 6.95 9.67
CA LYS A 322 -10.78 8.26 9.28
C LYS A 322 -9.85 8.89 10.31
N GLY A 323 -8.77 9.44 9.81
CA GLY A 323 -7.74 10.15 10.60
C GLY A 323 -6.67 9.22 11.17
N ALA A 324 -6.72 7.91 10.88
CA ALA A 324 -5.67 6.99 11.31
C ALA A 324 -4.42 7.14 10.43
N THR A 325 -3.26 7.13 11.09
CA THR A 325 -1.94 7.19 10.43
C THR A 325 -1.00 6.09 10.88
N LYS A 326 -1.37 5.34 11.93
CA LYS A 326 -0.57 4.27 12.52
C LYS A 326 -1.38 3.00 12.66
N LEU A 327 -0.67 1.87 12.76
CA LEU A 327 -1.26 0.55 12.97
C LEU A 327 -0.42 -0.19 14.01
N ALA A 328 -1.03 -0.54 15.13
CA ALA A 328 -0.45 -1.42 16.13
C ALA A 328 -0.98 -2.83 15.90
N VAL A 329 -0.07 -3.82 15.95
CA VAL A 329 -0.40 -5.25 15.76
C VAL A 329 0.27 -6.08 16.84
N THR A 330 -0.50 -6.93 17.51
CA THR A 330 -0.04 -7.97 18.43
C THR A 330 -0.77 -9.27 18.13
N ALA A 331 -0.44 -10.37 18.77
CA ALA A 331 -1.17 -11.63 18.59
C ALA A 331 -2.62 -11.56 19.10
N GLU A 332 -2.90 -10.67 20.05
CA GLU A 332 -4.22 -10.47 20.66
C GLU A 332 -5.15 -9.60 19.80
N GLY A 333 -4.58 -8.78 18.89
CA GLY A 333 -5.37 -7.91 18.05
C GLY A 333 -4.57 -6.88 17.27
N TRP A 334 -5.29 -6.09 16.51
CA TRP A 334 -4.76 -4.95 15.78
C TRP A 334 -5.61 -3.70 16.04
N LYS A 335 -5.00 -2.54 15.91
CA LYS A 335 -5.67 -1.26 16.13
C LYS A 335 -5.07 -0.18 15.25
N LEU A 336 -5.93 0.56 14.55
CA LEU A 336 -5.58 1.81 13.88
C LEU A 336 -5.54 2.95 14.91
N GLU A 337 -4.51 3.80 14.80
CA GLU A 337 -4.27 4.93 15.69
C GLU A 337 -4.06 6.22 14.88
N LYS A 338 -4.45 7.37 15.46
CA LYS A 338 -4.29 8.71 14.88
C LYS A 338 -2.92 9.29 15.17
#